data_9d8170f62c328e6eb8bd9cb64f5cb4d2
#
_entry.id   9d8170f62c328e6eb8bd9cb64f5cb4d2
#
_cell.length_a   1.000
_cell.length_b   1.000
_cell.length_c   1.000
_cell.angle_alpha   90.00
_cell.angle_beta   90.00
_cell.angle_gamma   90.00
#
_symmetry.space_group_name_H-M   'P 1'
#
loop_
_entity.id
_entity.type
_entity.pdbx_description
1 polymer ?
#
loop_
_entity_poly.entity_id
_entity_poly.type
_entity_poly.pdbx_seq_one_letter_code
_entity_poly.pdbx_strand_id
1 'polypeptide(L)'
;MIPKTIHYCWFGGNPKPKSVLKCIASWKKYCPDYQIIEWNETNIDLSMNRYTQQAYEAKSWGFVPDYLRLWIVYTYGGIYLDTDVQIIKSFDGLLGHTAFAGFEAGDCDAGLFVALGLGFGAEAGNPMLAKHLSVYEKLSFINPDGSYNKLPSPHYTTDLLCEYGLDKHSNEIQDLHEIVIYPTEYFCPKSLESGLTNLTKNTYSIHQFDASWFDEEQQKRKKKIWAARKYDHMIHLPNRVMKRLLGEKNYEKLKKALKRR
;
A
#
# COMPACT_ATOMS: atom_id res chain seq x y z
N MET A 1 -16.90 12.76 9.27
CA MET A 1 -16.10 11.72 9.97
C MET A 1 -16.15 10.43 9.17
N ILE A 2 -15.03 9.82 8.93
CA ILE A 2 -14.91 8.57 8.15
C ILE A 2 -15.65 7.44 8.88
N PRO A 3 -16.55 6.70 8.17
CA PRO A 3 -17.28 5.58 8.78
C PRO A 3 -16.36 4.44 9.25
N LYS A 4 -16.72 3.75 10.34
CA LYS A 4 -16.03 2.55 10.83
C LYS A 4 -16.36 1.33 9.97
N THR A 5 -15.98 1.40 8.69
CA THR A 5 -16.18 0.33 7.71
C THR A 5 -14.87 0.09 6.96
N ILE A 6 -14.46 -1.18 6.89
CA ILE A 6 -13.33 -1.63 6.09
C ILE A 6 -13.88 -2.33 4.86
N HIS A 7 -13.46 -1.86 3.69
CA HIS A 7 -13.80 -2.43 2.40
C HIS A 7 -12.58 -3.14 1.81
N TYR A 8 -12.81 -4.26 1.13
CA TYR A 8 -11.81 -4.92 0.33
C TYR A 8 -12.44 -5.64 -0.86
N CYS A 9 -11.66 -5.89 -1.91
CA CYS A 9 -12.10 -6.60 -3.10
C CYS A 9 -11.50 -8.01 -3.16
N TRP A 10 -12.32 -9.00 -3.61
CA TRP A 10 -11.85 -10.35 -3.90
C TRP A 10 -12.59 -10.91 -5.10
N PHE A 11 -11.92 -10.97 -6.25
CA PHE A 11 -12.51 -11.41 -7.53
C PHE A 11 -11.92 -12.72 -8.02
N GLY A 12 -12.62 -13.36 -8.97
CA GLY A 12 -12.20 -14.60 -9.63
C GLY A 12 -12.62 -15.88 -8.91
N GLY A 13 -13.41 -15.78 -7.82
CA GLY A 13 -14.02 -16.93 -7.13
C GLY A 13 -13.06 -17.91 -6.46
N ASN A 14 -11.75 -17.65 -6.45
CA ASN A 14 -10.76 -18.54 -5.85
C ASN A 14 -10.80 -18.49 -4.32
N PRO A 15 -10.51 -19.61 -3.62
CA PRO A 15 -10.37 -19.60 -2.17
C PRO A 15 -9.26 -18.62 -1.72
N LYS A 16 -9.54 -17.86 -0.67
CA LYS A 16 -8.54 -16.94 -0.09
C LYS A 16 -7.36 -17.72 0.51
N PRO A 17 -6.11 -17.42 0.12
CA PRO A 17 -4.93 -18.05 0.69
C PRO A 17 -4.76 -17.69 2.17
N LYS A 18 -3.98 -18.51 2.88
CA LYS A 18 -3.73 -18.31 4.33
C LYS A 18 -3.14 -16.93 4.68
N SER A 19 -2.35 -16.33 3.78
CA SER A 19 -1.81 -14.97 3.95
C SER A 19 -2.92 -13.94 4.02
N VAL A 20 -3.87 -13.98 3.08
CA VAL A 20 -5.04 -13.10 3.03
C VAL A 20 -5.91 -13.27 4.27
N LEU A 21 -6.23 -14.51 4.65
CA LEU A 21 -7.01 -14.79 5.85
C LEU A 21 -6.35 -14.25 7.13
N LYS A 22 -5.01 -14.28 7.21
CA LYS A 22 -4.24 -13.71 8.31
C LYS A 22 -4.35 -12.18 8.36
N CYS A 23 -4.33 -11.52 7.21
CA CYS A 23 -4.53 -10.08 7.12
C CYS A 23 -5.95 -9.71 7.59
N ILE A 24 -6.99 -10.37 7.08
CA ILE A 24 -8.38 -10.14 7.49
C ILE A 24 -8.58 -10.42 9.00
N ALA A 25 -7.94 -11.45 9.55
CA ALA A 25 -7.97 -11.72 10.99
C ALA A 25 -7.35 -10.57 11.81
N SER A 26 -6.30 -9.90 11.29
CA SER A 26 -5.73 -8.73 11.93
C SER A 26 -6.70 -7.54 11.94
N TRP A 27 -7.49 -7.35 10.88
CA TRP A 27 -8.50 -6.28 10.83
C TRP A 27 -9.56 -6.45 11.92
N LYS A 28 -10.10 -7.68 12.06
CA LYS A 28 -11.04 -8.03 13.14
C LYS A 28 -10.46 -7.84 14.54
N LYS A 29 -9.14 -8.09 14.68
CA LYS A 29 -8.45 -7.99 15.98
C LYS A 29 -8.25 -6.53 16.40
N TYR A 30 -7.81 -5.67 15.48
CA TYR A 30 -7.42 -4.28 15.81
C TYR A 30 -8.53 -3.26 15.57
N CYS A 31 -9.57 -3.63 14.81
CA CYS A 31 -10.77 -2.84 14.53
C CYS A 31 -12.03 -3.67 14.80
N PRO A 32 -12.26 -4.15 16.06
CA PRO A 32 -13.33 -5.11 16.37
C PRO A 32 -14.74 -4.55 16.20
N ASP A 33 -14.90 -3.23 16.25
CA ASP A 33 -16.16 -2.49 16.10
C ASP A 33 -16.37 -1.96 14.67
N TYR A 34 -15.49 -2.32 13.71
CA TYR A 34 -15.64 -1.96 12.32
C TYR A 34 -16.43 -3.02 11.56
N GLN A 35 -17.33 -2.58 10.68
CA GLN A 35 -17.92 -3.46 9.68
C GLN A 35 -16.87 -3.80 8.62
N ILE A 36 -16.74 -5.08 8.24
CA ILE A 36 -15.84 -5.51 7.18
C ILE A 36 -16.67 -6.02 6.01
N ILE A 37 -16.54 -5.38 4.84
CA ILE A 37 -17.33 -5.66 3.63
C ILE A 37 -16.40 -6.17 2.54
N GLU A 38 -16.72 -7.37 2.03
CA GLU A 38 -16.10 -7.94 0.85
C GLU A 38 -16.89 -7.54 -0.40
N TRP A 39 -16.17 -7.04 -1.41
CA TRP A 39 -16.72 -6.73 -2.73
C TRP A 39 -16.24 -7.77 -3.73
N ASN A 40 -17.19 -8.34 -4.47
CA ASN A 40 -16.95 -9.37 -5.47
C ASN A 40 -18.03 -9.33 -6.56
N GLU A 41 -18.02 -10.27 -7.48
CA GLU A 41 -18.94 -10.36 -8.62
C GLU A 41 -20.42 -10.41 -8.25
N THR A 42 -20.76 -10.73 -7.00
CA THR A 42 -22.16 -10.89 -6.58
C THR A 42 -22.78 -9.61 -6.08
N ASN A 43 -21.96 -8.58 -5.75
CA ASN A 43 -22.46 -7.37 -5.09
C ASN A 43 -21.92 -6.05 -5.66
N ILE A 44 -21.15 -6.11 -6.77
CA ILE A 44 -20.72 -4.91 -7.50
C ILE A 44 -20.81 -5.12 -9.01
N ASP A 45 -21.26 -4.10 -9.72
CA ASP A 45 -21.33 -4.12 -11.19
C ASP A 45 -19.98 -3.74 -11.78
N LEU A 46 -19.32 -4.71 -12.43
CA LEU A 46 -18.01 -4.52 -13.06
C LEU A 46 -18.08 -3.74 -14.38
N SER A 47 -19.27 -3.61 -14.97
CA SER A 47 -19.48 -2.87 -16.22
C SER A 47 -19.55 -1.35 -16.04
N MET A 48 -19.61 -0.88 -14.78
CA MET A 48 -19.69 0.55 -14.48
C MET A 48 -18.47 1.36 -14.94
N ASN A 49 -17.34 0.70 -15.18
CA ASN A 49 -16.13 1.34 -15.68
C ASN A 49 -15.39 0.42 -16.67
N ARG A 50 -15.02 0.98 -17.82
CA ARG A 50 -14.36 0.25 -18.92
C ARG A 50 -13.03 -0.39 -18.51
N TYR A 51 -12.21 0.35 -17.73
CA TYR A 51 -10.92 -0.17 -17.26
C TYR A 51 -11.11 -1.41 -16.39
N THR A 52 -12.03 -1.33 -15.43
CA THR A 52 -12.40 -2.44 -14.53
C THR A 52 -12.89 -3.66 -15.28
N GLN A 53 -13.86 -3.46 -16.20
CA GLN A 53 -14.43 -4.55 -16.99
C GLN A 53 -13.35 -5.27 -17.81
N GLN A 54 -12.51 -4.52 -18.52
CA GLN A 54 -11.42 -5.07 -19.33
C GLN A 54 -10.37 -5.79 -18.49
N ALA A 55 -10.00 -5.25 -17.31
CA ALA A 55 -9.08 -5.91 -16.39
C ALA A 55 -9.65 -7.23 -15.86
N TYR A 56 -10.96 -7.28 -15.59
CA TYR A 56 -11.66 -8.47 -15.15
C TYR A 56 -11.70 -9.54 -16.25
N GLU A 57 -12.09 -9.18 -17.48
CA GLU A 57 -12.14 -10.08 -18.64
C GLU A 57 -10.75 -10.65 -18.95
N ALA A 58 -9.69 -9.83 -18.79
CA ALA A 58 -8.30 -10.26 -18.93
C ALA A 58 -7.78 -11.07 -17.73
N LYS A 59 -8.60 -11.34 -16.71
CA LYS A 59 -8.24 -12.02 -15.45
C LYS A 59 -7.03 -11.36 -14.73
N SER A 60 -6.88 -10.06 -14.93
CA SER A 60 -5.83 -9.24 -14.31
C SER A 60 -6.29 -8.74 -12.93
N TRP A 61 -6.48 -9.67 -12.00
CA TRP A 61 -7.17 -9.47 -10.71
C TRP A 61 -6.59 -8.32 -9.87
N GLY A 62 -5.29 -8.05 -9.96
CA GLY A 62 -4.65 -6.95 -9.24
C GLY A 62 -5.06 -5.55 -9.72
N PHE A 63 -5.55 -5.43 -10.97
CA PHE A 63 -5.96 -4.16 -11.57
C PHE A 63 -7.48 -3.90 -11.46
N VAL A 64 -8.28 -4.94 -11.27
CA VAL A 64 -9.75 -4.82 -11.13
C VAL A 64 -10.13 -3.85 -10.00
N PRO A 65 -9.51 -3.88 -8.81
CA PRO A 65 -9.86 -2.97 -7.72
C PRO A 65 -9.44 -1.51 -7.90
N ASP A 66 -8.61 -1.17 -8.89
CA ASP A 66 -8.01 0.16 -8.96
C ASP A 66 -9.03 1.30 -9.08
N TYR A 67 -10.05 1.12 -9.91
CA TYR A 67 -11.21 2.03 -9.96
C TYR A 67 -12.19 1.75 -8.81
N LEU A 68 -12.47 0.47 -8.55
CA LEU A 68 -13.52 0.09 -7.61
C LEU A 68 -13.24 0.57 -6.19
N ARG A 69 -11.97 0.53 -5.73
CA ARG A 69 -11.59 1.04 -4.41
C ARG A 69 -11.96 2.52 -4.23
N LEU A 70 -11.79 3.31 -5.30
CA LEU A 70 -12.15 4.72 -5.31
C LEU A 70 -13.68 4.89 -5.27
N TRP A 71 -14.38 4.17 -6.13
CA TRP A 71 -15.85 4.25 -6.23
C TRP A 71 -16.53 3.82 -4.94
N ILE A 72 -16.06 2.73 -4.32
CA ILE A 72 -16.58 2.19 -3.07
C ILE A 72 -16.45 3.24 -1.95
N VAL A 73 -15.25 3.77 -1.74
CA VAL A 73 -15.01 4.73 -0.66
C VAL A 73 -15.67 6.08 -0.98
N TYR A 74 -15.74 6.50 -2.24
CA TYR A 74 -16.49 7.69 -2.63
C TYR A 74 -17.98 7.55 -2.33
N THR A 75 -18.56 6.38 -2.59
CA THR A 75 -20.00 6.13 -2.45
C THR A 75 -20.41 5.93 -1.00
N TYR A 76 -19.63 5.16 -0.25
CA TYR A 76 -20.04 4.70 1.10
C TYR A 76 -19.23 5.34 2.23
N GLY A 77 -18.11 5.99 1.91
CA GLY A 77 -17.10 6.34 2.90
C GLY A 77 -16.42 5.10 3.48
N GLY A 78 -15.56 5.30 4.48
CA GLY A 78 -14.86 4.21 5.15
C GLY A 78 -13.41 4.06 4.70
N ILE A 79 -12.84 2.90 4.96
CA ILE A 79 -11.44 2.59 4.72
C ILE A 79 -11.34 1.43 3.72
N TYR A 80 -10.49 1.56 2.71
CA TYR A 80 -10.18 0.46 1.80
C TYR A 80 -8.80 -0.12 2.13
N LEU A 81 -8.70 -1.44 2.09
CA LEU A 81 -7.46 -2.19 2.25
C LEU A 81 -7.30 -3.22 1.13
N ASP A 82 -6.11 -3.32 0.55
CA ASP A 82 -5.76 -4.50 -0.23
C ASP A 82 -5.64 -5.73 0.68
N THR A 83 -5.89 -6.90 0.12
CA THR A 83 -6.02 -8.15 0.89
C THR A 83 -4.71 -8.65 1.52
N ASP A 84 -3.59 -8.06 1.15
CA ASP A 84 -2.27 -8.33 1.71
C ASP A 84 -1.78 -7.26 2.71
N VAL A 85 -2.70 -6.41 3.19
CA VAL A 85 -2.43 -5.43 4.24
C VAL A 85 -2.74 -6.01 5.62
N GLN A 86 -1.74 -6.07 6.48
CA GLN A 86 -1.89 -6.46 7.89
C GLN A 86 -2.04 -5.22 8.77
N ILE A 87 -3.11 -5.09 9.54
CA ILE A 87 -3.28 -4.03 10.55
C ILE A 87 -2.56 -4.42 11.84
N ILE A 88 -1.91 -3.47 12.51
CA ILE A 88 -1.26 -3.63 13.82
C ILE A 88 -1.70 -2.59 14.86
N LYS A 89 -2.52 -1.60 14.45
CA LYS A 89 -3.07 -0.54 15.29
C LYS A 89 -4.42 -0.09 14.73
N SER A 90 -5.41 0.24 15.60
CA SER A 90 -6.71 0.75 15.16
C SER A 90 -6.59 2.04 14.36
N PHE A 91 -7.44 2.20 13.35
CA PHE A 91 -7.55 3.42 12.55
C PHE A 91 -8.36 4.54 13.23
N ASP A 92 -8.85 4.35 14.46
CA ASP A 92 -9.70 5.33 15.16
C ASP A 92 -9.09 6.73 15.19
N GLY A 93 -7.76 6.84 15.35
CA GLY A 93 -7.04 8.10 15.35
C GLY A 93 -7.03 8.85 14.01
N LEU A 94 -7.46 8.22 12.91
CA LEU A 94 -7.48 8.79 11.57
C LEU A 94 -8.89 9.17 11.08
N LEU A 95 -9.94 8.72 11.77
CA LEU A 95 -11.33 8.90 11.34
C LEU A 95 -11.82 10.35 11.37
N GLY A 96 -11.08 11.24 12.02
CA GLY A 96 -11.39 12.67 12.08
C GLY A 96 -11.05 13.45 10.81
N HIS A 97 -10.27 12.88 9.89
CA HIS A 97 -9.96 13.52 8.61
C HIS A 97 -11.14 13.44 7.63
N THR A 98 -11.13 14.31 6.62
CA THR A 98 -12.03 14.20 5.45
C THR A 98 -11.59 13.05 4.56
N ALA A 99 -10.26 12.90 4.36
CA ALA A 99 -9.62 11.71 3.80
C ALA A 99 -8.18 11.59 4.28
N PHE A 100 -7.63 10.37 4.20
CA PHE A 100 -6.22 10.08 4.43
C PHE A 100 -5.71 8.99 3.50
N ALA A 101 -4.43 9.05 3.16
CA ALA A 101 -3.69 7.98 2.46
C ALA A 101 -2.24 7.97 2.93
N GLY A 102 -1.41 7.09 2.37
CA GLY A 102 -0.01 6.99 2.71
C GLY A 102 0.92 6.81 1.53
N PHE A 103 2.16 7.17 1.76
CA PHE A 103 3.24 6.93 0.81
C PHE A 103 3.73 5.49 0.84
N GLU A 104 4.11 4.98 -0.33
CA GLU A 104 5.06 3.88 -0.50
C GLU A 104 6.34 4.40 -1.17
N ALA A 105 7.47 3.71 -0.95
CA ALA A 105 8.71 4.05 -1.60
C ALA A 105 8.67 3.66 -3.07
N GLY A 106 8.99 4.61 -3.95
CA GLY A 106 9.25 4.35 -5.36
C GLY A 106 10.67 3.82 -5.59
N ASP A 107 11.00 3.59 -6.87
CA ASP A 107 12.38 3.34 -7.28
C ASP A 107 13.26 4.56 -6.98
N CYS A 108 14.55 4.34 -6.78
CA CYS A 108 15.52 5.28 -6.19
C CYS A 108 15.44 6.74 -6.68
N ASP A 109 15.04 6.99 -7.92
CA ASP A 109 14.97 8.34 -8.51
C ASP A 109 13.52 8.85 -8.72
N ALA A 110 12.52 8.00 -8.56
CA ALA A 110 11.12 8.34 -8.84
C ALA A 110 10.42 9.12 -7.71
N GLY A 111 11.01 9.16 -6.51
CA GLY A 111 10.39 9.72 -5.31
C GLY A 111 9.44 8.73 -4.63
N LEU A 112 8.47 9.28 -3.90
CA LEU A 112 7.44 8.51 -3.21
C LEU A 112 6.16 8.46 -4.05
N PHE A 113 5.40 7.38 -3.90
CA PHE A 113 4.09 7.24 -4.51
C PHE A 113 2.99 7.16 -3.44
N VAL A 114 1.87 7.80 -3.68
CA VAL A 114 0.68 7.62 -2.83
C VAL A 114 -0.05 6.37 -3.30
N ALA A 115 -0.09 5.35 -2.44
CA ALA A 115 -0.67 4.06 -2.76
C ALA A 115 -1.94 3.79 -1.94
N LEU A 116 -3.08 3.78 -2.62
CA LEU A 116 -4.39 3.63 -1.96
C LEU A 116 -4.64 2.19 -1.48
N GLY A 117 -3.89 1.21 -1.98
CA GLY A 117 -3.98 -0.18 -1.51
C GLY A 117 -3.45 -0.42 -0.09
N LEU A 118 -2.57 0.47 0.42
CA LEU A 118 -1.95 0.35 1.75
C LEU A 118 -2.92 0.52 2.92
N GLY A 119 -4.04 1.17 2.67
CA GLY A 119 -5.04 1.65 3.59
C GLY A 119 -5.25 3.15 3.40
N PHE A 120 -6.31 3.50 2.71
CA PHE A 120 -6.80 4.88 2.64
C PHE A 120 -8.23 4.93 3.14
N GLY A 121 -8.64 6.08 3.63
CA GLY A 121 -10.01 6.28 4.08
C GLY A 121 -10.51 7.65 3.68
N ALA A 122 -11.83 7.77 3.47
CA ALA A 122 -12.48 9.05 3.21
C ALA A 122 -13.93 9.06 3.70
N GLU A 123 -14.46 10.26 3.90
CA GLU A 123 -15.90 10.48 3.97
C GLU A 123 -16.53 10.21 2.61
N ALA A 124 -17.79 9.79 2.60
CA ALA A 124 -18.53 9.64 1.36
C ALA A 124 -18.64 10.99 0.62
N GLY A 125 -18.55 10.95 -0.71
CA GLY A 125 -18.59 12.15 -1.55
C GLY A 125 -17.34 13.02 -1.51
N ASN A 126 -16.19 12.52 -1.01
CA ASN A 126 -14.96 13.30 -0.94
C ASN A 126 -14.57 13.86 -2.34
N PRO A 127 -14.32 15.19 -2.47
CA PRO A 127 -14.07 15.81 -3.77
C PRO A 127 -12.81 15.32 -4.47
N MET A 128 -11.76 14.95 -3.71
CA MET A 128 -10.52 14.41 -4.28
C MET A 128 -10.77 13.04 -4.91
N LEU A 129 -11.58 12.18 -4.28
CA LEU A 129 -11.96 10.89 -4.87
C LEU A 129 -12.80 11.07 -6.14
N ALA A 130 -13.70 12.06 -6.20
CA ALA A 130 -14.46 12.37 -7.42
C ALA A 130 -13.52 12.73 -8.58
N LYS A 131 -12.49 13.55 -8.33
CA LYS A 131 -11.48 13.90 -9.33
C LYS A 131 -10.69 12.68 -9.76
N HIS A 132 -10.31 11.82 -8.83
CA HIS A 132 -9.56 10.60 -9.14
C HIS A 132 -10.39 9.61 -9.96
N LEU A 133 -11.68 9.44 -9.67
CA LEU A 133 -12.61 8.66 -10.49
C LEU A 133 -12.64 9.17 -11.94
N SER A 134 -12.66 10.50 -12.15
CA SER A 134 -12.66 11.09 -13.49
C SER A 134 -11.38 10.80 -14.29
N VAL A 135 -10.26 10.48 -13.65
CA VAL A 135 -9.05 9.99 -14.32
C VAL A 135 -9.31 8.61 -14.92
N TYR A 136 -9.89 7.69 -14.13
CA TYR A 136 -10.18 6.33 -14.59
C TYR A 136 -11.29 6.24 -15.63
N GLU A 137 -12.22 7.20 -15.68
CA GLU A 137 -13.25 7.28 -16.74
C GLU A 137 -12.63 7.43 -18.14
N LYS A 138 -11.43 8.00 -18.24
CA LYS A 138 -10.69 8.20 -19.49
C LYS A 138 -9.75 7.06 -19.83
N LEU A 139 -9.53 6.12 -18.88
CA LEU A 139 -8.59 5.03 -19.05
C LEU A 139 -9.22 3.80 -19.70
N SER A 140 -8.39 3.01 -20.35
CA SER A 140 -8.67 1.66 -20.80
C SER A 140 -7.58 0.73 -20.28
N PHE A 141 -7.95 -0.47 -19.86
CA PHE A 141 -6.98 -1.49 -19.48
C PHE A 141 -6.36 -2.15 -20.72
N ILE A 142 -7.12 -2.23 -21.83
CA ILE A 142 -6.61 -2.69 -23.14
C ILE A 142 -6.30 -1.47 -23.99
N ASN A 143 -5.03 -1.34 -24.38
CA ASN A 143 -4.56 -0.29 -25.27
C ASN A 143 -5.05 -0.51 -26.72
N PRO A 144 -5.01 0.52 -27.60
CA PRO A 144 -5.43 0.37 -29.00
C PRO A 144 -4.65 -0.69 -29.79
N ASP A 145 -3.41 -1.00 -29.40
CA ASP A 145 -2.56 -2.03 -29.99
C ASP A 145 -2.81 -3.44 -29.42
N GLY A 146 -3.78 -3.59 -28.50
CA GLY A 146 -4.11 -4.84 -27.85
C GLY A 146 -3.24 -5.19 -26.62
N SER A 147 -2.22 -4.40 -26.31
CA SER A 147 -1.43 -4.58 -25.10
C SER A 147 -2.21 -4.16 -23.85
N TYR A 148 -1.78 -4.60 -22.66
CA TYR A 148 -2.40 -4.21 -21.41
C TYR A 148 -1.74 -2.98 -20.78
N ASN A 149 -2.53 -2.03 -20.35
CA ASN A 149 -2.11 -0.91 -19.52
C ASN A 149 -1.81 -1.42 -18.10
N LYS A 150 -0.55 -1.73 -17.84
CA LYS A 150 -0.06 -2.25 -16.55
C LYS A 150 0.62 -1.17 -15.71
N LEU A 151 0.35 0.12 -15.98
CA LEU A 151 0.85 1.20 -15.12
C LEU A 151 0.19 1.06 -13.73
N PRO A 152 0.98 0.92 -12.64
CA PRO A 152 0.42 0.77 -11.30
C PRO A 152 -0.40 1.99 -10.87
N SER A 153 -1.50 1.75 -10.15
CA SER A 153 -2.41 2.80 -9.68
C SER A 153 -1.74 3.92 -8.86
N PRO A 154 -0.66 3.70 -8.09
CA PRO A 154 0.03 4.77 -7.38
C PRO A 154 0.56 5.89 -8.28
N HIS A 155 0.89 5.60 -9.55
CA HIS A 155 1.29 6.65 -10.50
C HIS A 155 0.16 7.64 -10.76
N TYR A 156 -1.04 7.14 -11.12
CA TYR A 156 -2.21 7.99 -11.37
C TYR A 156 -2.61 8.82 -10.14
N THR A 157 -2.54 8.18 -8.95
CA THR A 157 -2.85 8.84 -7.69
C THR A 157 -1.86 9.97 -7.40
N THR A 158 -0.56 9.68 -7.54
CA THR A 158 0.51 10.65 -7.21
C THR A 158 0.51 11.81 -8.20
N ASP A 159 0.38 11.53 -9.50
CA ASP A 159 0.34 12.56 -10.54
C ASP A 159 -0.85 13.52 -10.29
N LEU A 160 -2.04 12.99 -10.01
CA LEU A 160 -3.19 13.80 -9.65
C LEU A 160 -2.90 14.66 -8.41
N LEU A 161 -2.37 14.07 -7.33
CA LEU A 161 -2.12 14.81 -6.09
C LEU A 161 -1.02 15.86 -6.22
N CYS A 162 -0.03 15.65 -7.09
CA CYS A 162 0.97 16.67 -7.43
C CYS A 162 0.33 17.93 -8.02
N GLU A 163 -0.76 17.82 -8.79
CA GLU A 163 -1.52 18.98 -9.28
C GLU A 163 -2.17 19.78 -8.13
N TYR A 164 -2.34 19.15 -6.96
CA TYR A 164 -2.88 19.76 -5.74
C TYR A 164 -1.82 20.06 -4.68
N GLY A 165 -0.53 20.09 -5.08
CA GLY A 165 0.56 20.55 -4.24
C GLY A 165 1.30 19.47 -3.45
N LEU A 166 1.10 18.17 -3.77
CA LEU A 166 1.88 17.10 -3.17
C LEU A 166 3.36 17.23 -3.55
N ASP A 167 4.24 17.22 -2.56
CA ASP A 167 5.69 17.04 -2.76
C ASP A 167 6.05 15.55 -2.60
N LYS A 168 6.20 14.85 -3.72
CA LYS A 168 6.58 13.43 -3.73
C LYS A 168 8.04 13.15 -3.31
N HIS A 169 8.83 14.16 -3.03
CA HIS A 169 10.20 14.02 -2.53
C HIS A 169 10.30 14.23 -1.01
N SER A 170 9.23 14.65 -0.36
CA SER A 170 9.14 14.82 1.08
C SER A 170 8.37 13.66 1.73
N ASN A 171 9.03 12.92 2.63
CA ASN A 171 8.41 11.84 3.42
C ASN A 171 7.86 12.35 4.76
N GLU A 172 7.20 13.51 4.73
CA GLU A 172 6.55 14.14 5.88
C GLU A 172 5.03 14.08 5.74
N ILE A 173 4.29 14.39 6.81
CA ILE A 173 2.84 14.53 6.74
C ILE A 173 2.50 15.75 5.87
N GLN A 174 1.66 15.57 4.87
CA GLN A 174 1.22 16.63 3.96
C GLN A 174 -0.30 16.74 3.98
N ASP A 175 -0.79 17.92 4.34
CA ASP A 175 -2.22 18.24 4.31
C ASP A 175 -2.55 19.01 3.02
N LEU A 176 -3.31 18.38 2.14
CA LEU A 176 -3.78 18.95 0.87
C LEU A 176 -5.24 19.44 0.95
N HIS A 177 -5.72 19.76 2.16
CA HIS A 177 -7.09 20.17 2.52
C HIS A 177 -8.14 19.06 2.36
N GLU A 178 -8.21 18.42 1.19
CA GLU A 178 -9.19 17.37 0.88
C GLU A 178 -8.72 15.97 1.32
N ILE A 179 -7.41 15.82 1.53
CA ILE A 179 -6.76 14.56 1.92
C ILE A 179 -5.43 14.83 2.65
N VAL A 180 -5.16 14.06 3.70
CA VAL A 180 -3.89 14.06 4.41
C VAL A 180 -3.05 12.86 3.97
N ILE A 181 -1.82 13.11 3.52
CA ILE A 181 -0.88 12.08 3.09
C ILE A 181 0.15 11.83 4.19
N TYR A 182 0.27 10.59 4.59
CA TYR A 182 1.15 10.15 5.67
C TYR A 182 2.46 9.55 5.17
N PRO A 183 3.58 9.72 5.91
CA PRO A 183 4.87 9.09 5.64
C PRO A 183 4.78 7.57 5.48
N THR A 184 5.76 6.98 4.80
CA THR A 184 5.86 5.54 4.56
C THR A 184 5.76 4.70 5.84
N GLU A 185 6.29 5.18 6.97
CA GLU A 185 6.28 4.46 8.24
C GLU A 185 4.88 4.18 8.79
N TYR A 186 3.85 4.94 8.34
CA TYR A 186 2.49 4.77 8.83
C TYR A 186 1.79 3.53 8.27
N PHE A 187 1.93 3.28 6.94
CA PHE A 187 1.18 2.22 6.26
C PHE A 187 2.07 1.25 5.46
N CYS A 188 3.29 1.68 5.09
CA CYS A 188 4.23 0.91 4.29
C CYS A 188 5.63 0.82 4.92
N PRO A 189 5.77 0.33 6.18
CA PRO A 189 7.06 0.22 6.87
C PRO A 189 7.95 -0.89 6.30
N LYS A 190 7.43 -1.72 5.40
CA LYS A 190 8.12 -2.83 4.76
C LYS A 190 8.65 -2.40 3.39
N SER A 191 9.93 -2.63 3.16
CA SER A 191 10.55 -2.35 1.86
C SER A 191 10.20 -3.45 0.84
N LEU A 192 9.71 -3.05 -0.34
CA LEU A 192 9.50 -3.96 -1.47
C LEU A 192 10.81 -4.61 -1.93
N GLU A 193 11.90 -3.85 -1.96
CA GLU A 193 13.20 -4.34 -2.44
C GLU A 193 13.85 -5.37 -1.51
N SER A 194 13.80 -5.13 -0.20
CA SER A 194 14.53 -5.94 0.79
C SER A 194 13.65 -6.89 1.59
N GLY A 195 12.34 -6.64 1.64
CA GLY A 195 11.41 -7.33 2.53
C GLY A 195 11.64 -7.05 4.02
N LEU A 196 12.54 -6.12 4.36
CA LEU A 196 12.77 -5.70 5.74
C LEU A 196 11.64 -4.77 6.19
N THR A 197 11.25 -4.90 7.46
CA THR A 197 10.17 -4.10 8.05
C THR A 197 10.74 -3.25 9.18
N ASN A 198 10.50 -1.95 9.14
CA ASN A 198 10.91 -1.00 10.17
C ASN A 198 9.67 -0.41 10.87
N LEU A 199 9.24 -1.07 11.94
CA LEU A 199 8.07 -0.62 12.72
C LEU A 199 8.43 0.56 13.63
N THR A 200 7.52 1.53 13.70
CA THR A 200 7.58 2.65 14.63
C THR A 200 6.30 2.73 15.45
N LYS A 201 6.24 3.65 16.42
CA LYS A 201 5.02 3.94 17.18
C LYS A 201 3.88 4.48 16.30
N ASN A 202 4.23 5.00 15.13
CA ASN A 202 3.30 5.62 14.18
C ASN A 202 2.68 4.59 13.23
N THR A 203 3.23 3.37 13.14
CA THR A 203 2.76 2.36 12.19
C THR A 203 1.35 1.86 12.51
N TYR A 204 0.45 1.93 11.54
CA TYR A 204 -0.91 1.41 11.57
C TYR A 204 -1.05 0.08 10.85
N SER A 205 -0.42 -0.04 9.67
CA SER A 205 -0.52 -1.23 8.83
C SER A 205 0.81 -1.60 8.20
N ILE A 206 0.89 -2.81 7.67
CA ILE A 206 2.05 -3.35 6.96
C ILE A 206 1.56 -3.95 5.66
N HIS A 207 1.94 -3.37 4.54
CA HIS A 207 1.73 -3.97 3.23
C HIS A 207 2.69 -5.14 3.04
N GLN A 208 2.16 -6.34 2.80
CA GLN A 208 2.98 -7.55 2.72
C GLN A 208 3.65 -7.72 1.36
N PHE A 209 3.18 -6.98 0.34
CA PHE A 209 3.66 -7.08 -1.04
C PHE A 209 3.56 -8.52 -1.57
N ASP A 210 2.39 -9.17 -1.36
CA ASP A 210 2.18 -10.52 -1.91
C ASP A 210 2.31 -10.53 -3.44
N ALA A 211 2.04 -9.37 -4.09
CA ALA A 211 2.24 -9.13 -5.51
C ALA A 211 1.62 -10.25 -6.35
N SER A 212 0.31 -10.44 -6.20
CA SER A 212 -0.45 -11.51 -6.86
C SER A 212 -0.43 -11.44 -8.41
N TRP A 213 -0.01 -10.26 -8.95
CA TRP A 213 0.17 -10.03 -10.38
C TRP A 213 1.54 -10.48 -10.92
N PHE A 214 2.48 -10.88 -10.05
CA PHE A 214 3.76 -11.44 -10.47
C PHE A 214 3.58 -12.87 -10.94
N ASP A 215 4.30 -13.25 -12.01
CA ASP A 215 4.42 -14.63 -12.41
C ASP A 215 5.25 -15.45 -11.40
N GLU A 216 5.30 -16.78 -11.60
CA GLU A 216 6.01 -17.67 -10.68
C GLU A 216 7.51 -17.38 -10.59
N GLU A 217 8.14 -16.99 -11.69
CA GLU A 217 9.58 -16.68 -11.74
C GLU A 217 9.87 -15.39 -10.95
N GLN A 218 9.08 -14.34 -11.18
CA GLN A 218 9.15 -13.09 -10.46
C GLN A 218 8.93 -13.31 -8.94
N GLN A 219 7.96 -14.15 -8.57
CA GLN A 219 7.71 -14.50 -7.17
C GLN A 219 8.89 -15.26 -6.53
N LYS A 220 9.48 -16.22 -7.24
CA LYS A 220 10.66 -16.97 -6.80
C LYS A 220 11.87 -16.04 -6.64
N ARG A 221 12.09 -15.15 -7.60
CA ARG A 221 13.17 -14.15 -7.57
C ARG A 221 13.03 -13.21 -6.38
N LYS A 222 11.84 -12.65 -6.15
CA LYS A 222 11.53 -11.78 -4.99
C LYS A 222 11.83 -12.49 -3.68
N LYS A 223 11.33 -13.72 -3.48
CA LYS A 223 11.58 -14.50 -2.26
C LYS A 223 13.07 -14.75 -2.02
N LYS A 224 13.83 -15.05 -3.07
CA LYS A 224 15.28 -15.26 -3.00
C LYS A 224 16.01 -13.98 -2.59
N ILE A 225 15.68 -12.85 -3.18
CA ILE A 225 16.25 -11.54 -2.84
C ILE A 225 15.96 -11.20 -1.37
N TRP A 226 14.70 -11.34 -0.94
CA TRP A 226 14.31 -11.05 0.44
C TRP A 226 15.02 -11.95 1.46
N ALA A 227 15.18 -13.24 1.16
CA ALA A 227 15.94 -14.17 2.02
C ALA A 227 17.40 -13.74 2.16
N ALA A 228 18.06 -13.40 1.04
CA ALA A 228 19.45 -12.92 1.04
C ALA A 228 19.60 -11.60 1.82
N ARG A 229 18.70 -10.64 1.64
CA ARG A 229 18.72 -9.35 2.36
C ARG A 229 18.47 -9.50 3.86
N LYS A 230 17.54 -10.40 4.26
CA LYS A 230 17.31 -10.71 5.67
C LYS A 230 18.52 -11.35 6.32
N TYR A 231 19.18 -12.27 5.63
CA TYR A 231 20.41 -12.91 6.09
C TYR A 231 21.53 -11.88 6.29
N ASP A 232 21.77 -11.02 5.28
CA ASP A 232 22.75 -9.93 5.38
C ASP A 232 22.44 -8.99 6.55
N HIS A 233 21.16 -8.60 6.70
CA HIS A 233 20.73 -7.74 7.81
C HIS A 233 21.01 -8.39 9.17
N MET A 234 20.73 -9.68 9.32
CA MET A 234 20.94 -10.44 10.56
C MET A 234 22.44 -10.55 10.91
N ILE A 235 23.30 -10.85 9.95
CA ILE A 235 24.76 -10.95 10.17
C ILE A 235 25.35 -9.60 10.58
N HIS A 236 24.90 -8.51 9.93
CA HIS A 236 25.45 -7.18 10.20
C HIS A 236 24.74 -6.43 11.32
N LEU A 237 23.66 -6.97 11.91
CA LEU A 237 22.91 -6.34 12.99
C LEU A 237 23.79 -5.99 14.22
N PRO A 238 24.69 -6.87 14.72
CA PRO A 238 25.55 -6.52 15.84
C PRO A 238 26.43 -5.30 15.54
N ASN A 239 27.00 -5.25 14.34
CA ASN A 239 27.85 -4.14 13.91
C ASN A 239 27.07 -2.82 13.81
N ARG A 240 25.83 -2.86 13.31
CA ARG A 240 24.94 -1.68 13.20
C ARG A 240 24.53 -1.17 14.58
N VAL A 241 24.17 -2.07 15.50
CA VAL A 241 23.84 -1.73 16.89
C VAL A 241 25.05 -1.10 17.59
N MET A 242 26.24 -1.69 17.44
CA MET A 242 27.48 -1.16 18.00
C MET A 242 27.84 0.24 17.44
N LYS A 243 27.69 0.44 16.13
CA LYS A 243 27.87 1.78 15.51
C LYS A 243 26.91 2.80 16.10
N ARG A 244 25.63 2.42 16.30
CA ARG A 244 24.61 3.31 16.85
C ARG A 244 24.88 3.69 18.32
N LEU A 245 25.35 2.72 19.12
CA LEU A 245 25.64 2.94 20.55
C LEU A 245 26.94 3.72 20.80
N LEU A 246 28.00 3.45 20.04
CA LEU A 246 29.33 4.06 20.25
C LEU A 246 29.60 5.29 19.40
N GLY A 247 28.77 5.55 18.41
CA GLY A 247 29.07 6.49 17.33
C GLY A 247 30.12 5.94 16.34
N GLU A 248 30.09 6.41 15.10
CA GLU A 248 30.92 5.85 14.03
C GLU A 248 32.43 5.91 14.32
N LYS A 249 32.91 7.06 14.86
CA LYS A 249 34.33 7.26 15.20
C LYS A 249 34.84 6.28 16.25
N ASN A 250 34.06 6.01 17.30
CA ASN A 250 34.45 5.09 18.38
C ASN A 250 34.33 3.63 17.94
N TYR A 251 33.34 3.30 17.14
CA TYR A 251 33.20 1.97 16.53
C TYR A 251 34.39 1.63 15.63
N GLU A 252 34.85 2.54 14.77
CA GLU A 252 36.04 2.28 13.94
C GLU A 252 37.33 2.16 14.75
N LYS A 253 37.49 2.90 15.86
CA LYS A 253 38.59 2.70 16.80
C LYS A 253 38.57 1.30 17.44
N LEU A 254 37.38 0.86 17.90
CA LEU A 254 37.21 -0.47 18.48
C LEU A 254 37.51 -1.57 17.46
N LYS A 255 37.02 -1.45 16.24
CA LYS A 255 37.29 -2.40 15.16
C LYS A 255 38.76 -2.53 14.80
N LYS A 256 39.49 -1.39 14.78
CA LYS A 256 40.95 -1.38 14.58
C LYS A 256 41.71 -2.03 15.73
N ALA A 257 41.27 -1.83 16.98
CA ALA A 257 41.85 -2.43 18.14
C ALA A 257 41.66 -3.96 18.15
N LEU A 258 40.49 -4.46 17.75
CA LEU A 258 40.18 -5.89 17.66
C LEU A 258 40.93 -6.61 16.51
N LYS A 259 41.29 -5.91 15.43
CA LYS A 259 42.08 -6.48 14.32
C LYS A 259 43.60 -6.58 14.63
N ARG A 260 44.04 -5.91 15.69
CA ARG A 260 45.48 -5.94 16.12
C ARG A 260 45.78 -6.99 17.17
N ARG A 261 44.80 -7.75 17.61
CA ARG A 261 44.90 -8.96 18.41
C ARG A 261 44.71 -10.22 17.56
#